data_70221853d84964f5dd97dbb3503dc8c3
#
_entry.id   70221853d84964f5dd97dbb3503dc8c3
#
_cell.length_a   1.000
_cell.length_b   1.000
_cell.length_c   1.000
_cell.angle_alpha   90.00
_cell.angle_beta   90.00
_cell.angle_gamma   90.00
#
_symmetry.space_group_name_H-M   'P 1'
#
loop_
_entity.id
_entity.type
_entity.pdbx_description
1 polymer ?
#
loop_
_entity_poly.entity_id
_entity_poly.type
_entity_poly.pdbx_seq_one_letter_code
_entity_poly.pdbx_strand_id
1 'polypeptide(L)'
;MYCKVIDKKGRQTYNDQHEQGRSSEEGRVSGSEACFPLMNALTFWSDHDTKGEEAMLREGQVRIPSGCAVSGIFAKDGRRLSGEAIIKSISIMHDRSNGLGGGFAGYGIYPEYKEHYAFHVFYDDKAAKEACEKFIDDHFDVVNLSKIPVRKTPKITDEPLIWRYFVNPLPTKLKDSQLDEREYTARCVMRINTRIEGAYVFSSGKNMGVFKAVGYPEDVGDFYRLEEYSGYCWTAHGRYPTNTPGWWGGAHPFAMLDYSVVHNGEVSSYDANRRYIEMFGYQCTLLTDTEVITYLVDYLHRRQKLTLEEVANVIACLLYTS
;
A
#
# COMPACT_ATOMS: atom_id res chain seq x y z
N MET A 1 16.74 3.38 -4.53
CA MET A 1 15.34 2.91 -4.61
C MET A 1 14.94 2.36 -3.25
N TYR A 2 13.94 2.92 -2.59
CA TYR A 2 13.51 2.44 -1.28
C TYR A 2 12.16 1.76 -1.45
N CYS A 3 12.13 0.43 -1.32
CA CYS A 3 10.88 -0.32 -1.19
C CYS A 3 10.62 -0.55 0.30
N LYS A 4 9.49 -0.10 0.81
CA LYS A 4 9.11 -0.27 2.20
C LYS A 4 8.06 -1.36 2.30
N VAL A 5 8.46 -2.51 2.86
CA VAL A 5 7.55 -3.62 3.15
C VAL A 5 7.30 -3.65 4.65
N ILE A 6 6.04 -3.66 5.04
CA ILE A 6 5.63 -3.69 6.44
C ILE A 6 4.73 -4.92 6.65
N ASP A 7 5.12 -5.82 7.56
CA ASP A 7 4.29 -6.94 7.98
C ASP A 7 3.29 -6.53 9.07
N LYS A 8 2.33 -7.40 9.41
CA LYS A 8 1.34 -7.16 10.45
C LYS A 8 1.91 -6.96 11.86
N LYS A 9 3.22 -7.20 12.05
CA LYS A 9 3.95 -6.93 13.29
C LYS A 9 4.72 -5.62 13.22
N GLY A 10 4.57 -4.85 12.14
CA GLY A 10 5.21 -3.55 11.96
C GLY A 10 6.72 -3.61 11.75
N ARG A 11 7.27 -4.75 11.35
CA ARG A 11 8.71 -4.89 11.08
C ARG A 11 9.06 -4.25 9.77
N GLN A 12 10.09 -3.44 9.78
CA GLN A 12 10.59 -2.64 8.68
C GLN A 12 12.02 -3.08 8.34
N THR A 13 12.28 -3.35 7.07
CA THR A 13 13.66 -3.57 6.57
C THR A 13 14.08 -2.40 5.70
N TYR A 14 15.28 -1.89 5.94
CA TYR A 14 15.96 -0.90 5.11
C TYR A 14 17.11 -1.58 4.39
N ASN A 15 17.29 -1.25 3.13
CA ASN A 15 18.50 -1.62 2.38
C ASN A 15 19.35 -0.36 2.21
N ASP A 16 20.38 -0.22 3.04
CA ASP A 16 21.42 0.80 2.90
C ASP A 16 22.59 0.18 2.10
N GLN A 17 22.58 0.35 0.78
CA GLN A 17 23.74 0.03 -0.04
C GLN A 17 24.46 1.31 -0.46
N HIS A 18 25.23 1.88 0.47
CA HIS A 18 26.39 2.73 0.13
C HIS A 18 27.37 2.73 1.30
N GLU A 19 28.23 1.72 1.34
CA GLU A 19 29.61 1.84 1.86
C GLU A 19 30.37 0.53 1.59
N GLN A 20 31.05 0.50 0.47
CA GLN A 20 32.26 -0.32 0.32
C GLN A 20 33.32 0.50 -0.39
N GLY A 21 34.33 0.85 0.38
CA GLY A 21 35.57 1.31 -0.15
C GLY A 21 36.31 2.34 0.69
N ARG A 22 36.95 1.91 1.78
CA ARG A 22 38.32 2.31 2.13
C ARG A 22 38.76 1.65 3.43
N SER A 23 39.90 0.99 3.33
CA SER A 23 40.66 0.30 4.37
C SER A 23 41.29 1.24 5.40
N SER A 24 41.38 0.71 6.63
CA SER A 24 42.41 0.89 7.67
C SER A 24 42.77 2.30 8.13
N GLU A 25 42.45 2.62 9.39
CA GLU A 25 43.45 2.82 10.43
C GLU A 25 42.73 3.02 11.80
N GLU A 26 43.39 2.45 12.81
CA GLU A 26 42.98 2.42 14.21
C GLU A 26 42.98 3.81 14.87
N GLY A 27 41.94 4.12 15.67
CA GLY A 27 41.98 5.28 16.56
C GLY A 27 40.85 5.21 17.57
N ARG A 28 41.11 4.62 18.74
CA ARG A 28 40.29 4.73 19.93
C ARG A 28 40.12 6.19 20.34
N VAL A 29 38.88 6.68 20.41
CA VAL A 29 38.51 7.76 21.32
C VAL A 29 37.12 7.49 21.85
N SER A 30 37.05 7.55 23.17
CA SER A 30 35.89 7.39 24.06
C SER A 30 34.88 8.52 23.93
N GLY A 31 33.61 8.19 24.06
CA GLY A 31 32.64 8.95 24.81
C GLY A 31 31.87 10.06 24.12
N SER A 32 30.59 10.02 24.39
CA SER A 32 29.57 11.06 24.39
C SER A 32 28.76 11.30 23.12
N GLU A 33 27.51 10.90 23.24
CA GLU A 33 26.30 11.59 22.78
C GLU A 33 26.46 12.56 21.60
N ALA A 34 26.03 12.14 20.41
CA ALA A 34 25.61 13.06 19.36
C ALA A 34 24.14 12.79 19.01
N CYS A 35 23.27 13.39 19.82
CA CYS A 35 21.92 13.70 19.44
C CYS A 35 21.99 14.70 18.26
N PHE A 36 21.66 14.27 17.04
CA PHE A 36 21.51 15.18 15.91
C PHE A 36 20.23 16.01 16.12
N PRO A 37 20.29 17.34 16.15
CA PRO A 37 19.10 18.17 16.28
C PRO A 37 18.38 18.23 14.93
N LEU A 38 17.25 17.55 14.87
CA LEU A 38 16.24 17.65 13.78
C LEU A 38 15.46 18.98 13.83
N MET A 39 16.06 20.05 14.35
CA MET A 39 15.36 21.32 14.64
C MET A 39 15.77 22.50 13.77
N ASN A 40 16.60 22.34 12.75
CA ASN A 40 17.02 23.48 11.93
C ASN A 40 16.44 23.50 10.49
N ALA A 41 15.50 22.63 10.16
CA ALA A 41 14.81 22.70 8.87
C ALA A 41 13.51 23.52 8.88
N LEU A 42 13.06 23.97 10.05
CA LEU A 42 11.79 24.71 10.20
C LEU A 42 11.93 26.24 10.35
N THR A 43 13.15 26.77 10.43
CA THR A 43 13.38 28.22 10.59
C THR A 43 13.73 28.98 9.31
N PHE A 44 13.65 28.34 8.14
CA PHE A 44 13.97 29.00 6.87
C PHE A 44 12.74 29.51 6.09
N TRP A 45 11.55 29.45 6.69
CA TRP A 45 10.28 29.84 6.02
C TRP A 45 9.49 30.95 6.70
N SER A 46 10.11 31.75 7.56
CA SER A 46 9.45 32.89 8.15
C SER A 46 10.21 34.17 7.90
N ASP A 47 10.27 34.66 6.70
CA ASP A 47 10.43 36.08 6.35
C ASP A 47 10.51 36.20 4.82
N HIS A 48 9.37 36.17 4.15
CA HIS A 48 9.22 36.82 2.88
C HIS A 48 7.93 37.61 2.86
N ASP A 49 8.14 38.93 2.92
CA ASP A 49 7.20 40.00 2.71
C ASP A 49 6.21 39.75 1.58
N THR A 50 4.95 39.95 1.90
CA THR A 50 3.84 40.07 0.97
C THR A 50 3.97 41.37 0.15
N LYS A 51 4.67 41.30 -0.96
CA LYS A 51 4.44 42.22 -2.09
C LYS A 51 4.22 41.35 -3.32
N GLY A 52 2.98 41.46 -3.85
CA GLY A 52 2.56 40.74 -5.05
C GLY A 52 3.36 41.20 -6.28
N GLU A 53 4.40 40.45 -6.56
CA GLU A 53 4.97 40.31 -7.89
C GLU A 53 4.88 38.82 -8.20
N GLU A 54 4.09 38.45 -9.22
CA GLU A 54 4.19 37.14 -9.86
C GLU A 54 5.64 36.98 -10.34
N ALA A 55 6.47 36.39 -9.51
CA ALA A 55 7.83 36.07 -9.88
C ALA A 55 7.76 34.98 -10.96
N MET A 56 7.86 35.37 -12.23
CA MET A 56 8.11 34.45 -13.32
C MET A 56 9.33 33.62 -12.96
N LEU A 57 9.15 32.31 -12.83
CA LEU A 57 10.24 31.35 -12.60
C LEU A 57 11.26 31.51 -13.74
N ARG A 58 12.49 31.91 -13.39
CA ARG A 58 13.57 32.02 -14.36
C ARG A 58 14.03 30.61 -14.76
N GLU A 59 14.47 30.48 -16.02
CA GLU A 59 15.08 29.25 -16.50
C GLU A 59 16.26 28.87 -15.59
N GLY A 60 16.31 27.59 -15.14
CA GLY A 60 17.30 27.09 -14.17
C GLY A 60 16.90 27.21 -12.69
N GLN A 61 15.76 27.79 -12.33
CA GLN A 61 15.24 27.71 -10.96
C GLN A 61 14.83 26.26 -10.63
N VAL A 62 15.13 25.86 -9.39
CA VAL A 62 14.71 24.55 -8.89
C VAL A 62 13.19 24.43 -8.93
N ARG A 63 12.70 23.54 -9.76
CA ARG A 63 11.27 23.19 -9.80
C ARG A 63 10.95 22.26 -8.64
N ILE A 64 9.73 22.37 -8.11
CA ILE A 64 9.23 21.41 -7.12
C ILE A 64 9.34 20.01 -7.72
N PRO A 65 10.11 19.09 -7.11
CA PRO A 65 10.29 17.76 -7.65
C PRO A 65 8.96 17.03 -7.60
N SER A 66 8.42 16.70 -8.77
CA SER A 66 7.27 15.82 -8.92
C SER A 66 7.67 14.35 -8.73
N GLY A 67 6.75 13.53 -8.26
CA GLY A 67 6.96 12.10 -8.04
C GLY A 67 6.05 11.60 -6.93
N CYS A 68 5.93 10.28 -6.77
CA CYS A 68 5.08 9.70 -5.74
C CYS A 68 5.46 10.19 -4.34
N ALA A 69 4.45 10.37 -3.49
CA ALA A 69 4.61 10.61 -2.06
C ALA A 69 4.37 9.31 -1.28
N VAL A 70 5.21 9.03 -0.28
CA VAL A 70 5.08 7.85 0.59
C VAL A 70 5.23 8.29 2.04
N SER A 71 4.31 7.86 2.90
CA SER A 71 4.38 8.08 4.34
C SER A 71 4.03 6.80 5.11
N GLY A 72 4.57 6.66 6.33
CA GLY A 72 4.26 5.55 7.21
C GLY A 72 4.41 5.94 8.68
N ILE A 73 3.49 5.44 9.50
CA ILE A 73 3.48 5.62 10.95
C ILE A 73 3.34 4.25 11.59
N PHE A 74 4.22 3.95 12.54
CA PHE A 74 4.17 2.74 13.33
C PHE A 74 4.30 3.03 14.82
N ALA A 75 3.33 2.62 15.61
CA ALA A 75 3.35 2.75 17.08
C ALA A 75 4.07 1.55 17.70
N LYS A 76 5.33 1.74 18.12
CA LYS A 76 6.18 0.68 18.71
C LYS A 76 5.62 0.13 20.02
N ASP A 77 4.87 0.94 20.74
CA ASP A 77 4.21 0.59 22.00
C ASP A 77 2.84 -0.11 21.79
N GLY A 78 2.45 -0.32 20.55
CA GLY A 78 1.17 -0.96 20.19
C GLY A 78 -0.05 -0.07 20.36
N ARG A 79 0.10 1.20 20.75
CA ARG A 79 -1.04 2.13 20.83
C ARG A 79 -1.68 2.31 19.45
N ARG A 80 -2.97 2.58 19.45
CA ARG A 80 -3.72 2.80 18.24
C ARG A 80 -3.81 4.30 17.94
N LEU A 81 -3.43 4.68 16.75
CA LEU A 81 -3.44 6.05 16.24
C LEU A 81 -4.60 6.21 15.26
N SER A 82 -5.35 7.30 15.38
CA SER A 82 -6.37 7.66 14.39
C SER A 82 -5.75 7.83 12.99
N GLY A 83 -6.52 7.49 11.95
CA GLY A 83 -6.14 7.73 10.56
C GLY A 83 -5.91 9.20 10.24
N GLU A 84 -6.37 10.13 11.05
CA GLU A 84 -6.05 11.56 10.92
C GLU A 84 -4.53 11.82 10.95
N ALA A 85 -3.78 11.05 11.75
CA ALA A 85 -2.33 11.21 11.87
C ALA A 85 -1.61 10.92 10.55
N ILE A 86 -2.00 9.86 9.83
CA ILE A 86 -1.38 9.51 8.55
C ILE A 86 -1.85 10.45 7.43
N ILE A 87 -3.10 10.92 7.46
CA ILE A 87 -3.59 11.94 6.52
C ILE A 87 -2.74 13.21 6.65
N LYS A 88 -2.56 13.72 7.87
CA LYS A 88 -1.72 14.91 8.13
C LYS A 88 -0.27 14.69 7.67
N SER A 89 0.27 13.50 7.87
CA SER A 89 1.64 13.19 7.46
C SER A 89 1.83 13.20 5.95
N ILE A 90 0.89 12.66 5.18
CA ILE A 90 1.01 12.59 3.71
C ILE A 90 0.66 13.93 3.05
N SER A 91 -0.25 14.72 3.63
CA SER A 91 -0.67 16.01 3.07
C SER A 91 0.45 17.03 2.95
N ILE A 92 1.50 16.92 3.78
CA ILE A 92 2.70 17.77 3.68
C ILE A 92 3.42 17.57 2.33
N MET A 93 3.19 16.42 1.69
CA MET A 93 3.79 16.08 0.40
C MET A 93 2.81 16.22 -0.77
N HIS A 94 1.79 17.07 -0.63
CA HIS A 94 0.76 17.32 -1.66
C HIS A 94 1.36 17.56 -3.05
N ASP A 95 2.34 18.44 -3.15
CA ASP A 95 2.96 18.85 -4.42
C ASP A 95 3.76 17.72 -5.12
N ARG A 96 4.02 16.62 -4.42
CA ARG A 96 4.66 15.44 -5.04
C ARG A 96 3.67 14.56 -5.79
N SER A 97 2.39 14.66 -5.51
CA SER A 97 1.32 13.91 -6.18
C SER A 97 0.67 14.77 -7.25
N ASN A 98 0.00 14.15 -8.20
CA ASN A 98 -0.79 14.86 -9.22
C ASN A 98 -2.29 14.54 -9.14
N GLY A 99 -2.74 13.91 -8.05
CA GLY A 99 -4.13 13.56 -7.84
C GLY A 99 -4.65 12.37 -8.68
N LEU A 100 -3.79 11.68 -9.43
CA LEU A 100 -4.19 10.51 -10.24
C LEU A 100 -4.17 9.20 -9.45
N GLY A 101 -4.22 9.28 -8.13
CA GLY A 101 -4.36 8.15 -7.22
C GLY A 101 -3.77 8.44 -5.85
N GLY A 102 -4.51 8.09 -4.83
CA GLY A 102 -4.09 8.17 -3.43
C GLY A 102 -4.64 7.00 -2.64
N GLY A 103 -4.03 6.71 -1.50
CA GLY A 103 -4.58 5.69 -0.61
C GLY A 103 -3.74 5.38 0.60
N PHE A 104 -4.31 4.50 1.41
CA PHE A 104 -3.84 4.14 2.73
C PHE A 104 -3.98 2.65 2.98
N ALA A 105 -3.10 2.10 3.82
CA ALA A 105 -3.34 0.82 4.46
C ALA A 105 -3.23 1.00 5.98
N GLY A 106 -4.23 0.50 6.69
CA GLY A 106 -4.29 0.52 8.16
C GLY A 106 -4.26 -0.88 8.73
N TYR A 107 -3.46 -1.09 9.77
CA TYR A 107 -3.32 -2.35 10.51
C TYR A 107 -3.84 -2.19 11.93
N GLY A 108 -4.61 -3.18 12.40
CA GLY A 108 -5.29 -3.12 13.69
C GLY A 108 -6.62 -2.39 13.66
N ILE A 109 -7.15 -2.09 12.48
CA ILE A 109 -8.36 -1.25 12.31
C ILE A 109 -9.69 -1.98 12.51
N TYR A 110 -9.67 -3.30 12.57
CA TYR A 110 -10.86 -4.14 12.77
C TYR A 110 -10.69 -5.09 13.98
N PRO A 111 -10.54 -4.58 15.20
CA PRO A 111 -10.25 -5.42 16.38
C PRO A 111 -11.35 -6.44 16.69
N GLU A 112 -12.62 -6.12 16.40
CA GLU A 112 -13.78 -7.00 16.60
C GLU A 112 -13.79 -8.17 15.60
N TYR A 113 -13.17 -7.96 14.42
CA TYR A 113 -13.11 -8.94 13.33
C TYR A 113 -11.67 -9.39 13.05
N LYS A 114 -10.77 -9.30 14.03
CA LYS A 114 -9.33 -9.53 13.86
C LYS A 114 -8.96 -10.93 13.38
N GLU A 115 -9.82 -11.91 13.63
CA GLU A 115 -9.61 -13.31 13.22
C GLU A 115 -10.16 -13.62 11.82
N HIS A 116 -10.93 -12.69 11.24
CA HIS A 116 -11.58 -12.85 9.94
C HIS A 116 -10.80 -12.12 8.85
N TYR A 117 -10.85 -12.62 7.62
CA TYR A 117 -10.33 -11.89 6.47
C TYR A 117 -11.27 -10.74 6.13
N ALA A 118 -10.73 -9.52 6.04
CA ALA A 118 -11.46 -8.33 5.64
C ALA A 118 -11.28 -8.10 4.14
N PHE A 119 -12.25 -8.55 3.33
CA PHE A 119 -12.26 -8.25 1.91
C PHE A 119 -12.85 -6.87 1.67
N HIS A 120 -12.08 -5.97 1.09
CA HIS A 120 -12.59 -4.75 0.49
C HIS A 120 -12.69 -4.96 -1.01
N VAL A 121 -13.85 -4.71 -1.56
CA VAL A 121 -14.15 -5.02 -2.97
C VAL A 121 -14.72 -3.80 -3.67
N PHE A 122 -14.16 -3.50 -4.83
CA PHE A 122 -14.77 -2.61 -5.82
C PHE A 122 -15.64 -3.40 -6.76
N TYR A 123 -16.78 -2.82 -7.12
CA TYR A 123 -17.65 -3.34 -8.16
C TYR A 123 -18.02 -2.23 -9.13
N ASP A 124 -17.92 -2.51 -10.40
CA ASP A 124 -18.32 -1.58 -11.46
C ASP A 124 -19.84 -1.38 -11.45
N ASP A 125 -20.59 -2.47 -11.19
CA ASP A 125 -22.03 -2.44 -11.15
C ASP A 125 -22.62 -3.50 -10.19
N LYS A 126 -23.95 -3.59 -10.18
CA LYS A 126 -24.69 -4.55 -9.35
C LYS A 126 -24.55 -6.00 -9.83
N ALA A 127 -24.42 -6.22 -11.13
CA ALA A 127 -24.29 -7.56 -11.70
C ALA A 127 -22.93 -8.17 -11.30
N ALA A 128 -21.85 -7.39 -11.37
CA ALA A 128 -20.53 -7.78 -10.88
C ALA A 128 -20.56 -8.11 -9.36
N LYS A 129 -21.30 -7.29 -8.58
CA LYS A 129 -21.47 -7.55 -7.15
C LYS A 129 -22.19 -8.87 -6.89
N GLU A 130 -23.32 -9.12 -7.54
CA GLU A 130 -24.09 -10.36 -7.38
C GLU A 130 -23.28 -11.60 -7.77
N ALA A 131 -22.51 -11.52 -8.88
CA ALA A 131 -21.64 -12.60 -9.30
C ALA A 131 -20.51 -12.87 -8.29
N CYS A 132 -19.92 -11.81 -7.73
CA CYS A 132 -18.88 -11.94 -6.73
C CYS A 132 -19.42 -12.45 -5.38
N GLU A 133 -20.59 -11.96 -4.93
CA GLU A 133 -21.23 -12.43 -3.69
C GLU A 133 -21.56 -13.92 -3.79
N LYS A 134 -22.11 -14.37 -4.92
CA LYS A 134 -22.31 -15.81 -5.16
C LYS A 134 -21.03 -16.61 -5.03
N PHE A 135 -19.92 -16.11 -5.58
CA PHE A 135 -18.63 -16.76 -5.44
C PHE A 135 -18.15 -16.77 -3.97
N ILE A 136 -18.34 -15.64 -3.24
CA ILE A 136 -17.96 -15.55 -1.83
C ILE A 136 -18.79 -16.56 -1.01
N ASP A 137 -20.09 -16.62 -1.19
CA ASP A 137 -21.00 -17.57 -0.49
C ASP A 137 -20.65 -19.03 -0.78
N ASP A 138 -20.22 -19.35 -2.00
CA ASP A 138 -19.81 -20.69 -2.38
C ASP A 138 -18.48 -21.13 -1.73
N HIS A 139 -17.64 -20.17 -1.28
CA HIS A 139 -16.27 -20.43 -0.82
C HIS A 139 -15.99 -20.06 0.63
N PHE A 140 -16.80 -19.15 1.20
CA PHE A 140 -16.57 -18.57 2.51
C PHE A 140 -17.85 -18.50 3.37
N ASP A 141 -17.65 -18.57 4.67
CA ASP A 141 -18.65 -18.17 5.66
C ASP A 141 -18.55 -16.65 5.86
N VAL A 142 -19.65 -15.93 5.59
CA VAL A 142 -19.71 -14.47 5.69
C VAL A 142 -20.22 -14.08 7.09
N VAL A 143 -19.28 -13.64 7.93
CA VAL A 143 -19.58 -13.22 9.31
C VAL A 143 -20.28 -11.86 9.35
N ASN A 144 -19.86 -10.94 8.50
CA ASN A 144 -20.46 -9.61 8.38
C ASN A 144 -20.19 -9.03 6.99
N LEU A 145 -21.12 -8.23 6.49
CA LEU A 145 -20.95 -7.48 5.25
C LEU A 145 -21.54 -6.07 5.40
N SER A 146 -20.91 -5.09 4.80
CA SER A 146 -21.39 -3.70 4.81
C SER A 146 -20.77 -2.89 3.67
N LYS A 147 -21.47 -1.82 3.27
CA LYS A 147 -20.78 -0.78 2.48
C LYS A 147 -19.70 -0.15 3.34
N ILE A 148 -18.56 0.15 2.74
CA ILE A 148 -17.56 0.99 3.41
C ILE A 148 -18.13 2.40 3.51
N PRO A 149 -18.21 3.00 4.71
CA PRO A 149 -18.71 4.36 4.88
C PRO A 149 -17.84 5.38 4.14
N VAL A 150 -18.46 6.26 3.38
CA VAL A 150 -17.76 7.31 2.63
C VAL A 150 -18.43 8.67 2.85
N ARG A 151 -17.62 9.74 2.75
CA ARG A 151 -18.07 11.13 2.69
C ARG A 151 -17.99 11.58 1.24
N LYS A 152 -19.13 11.88 0.64
CA LYS A 152 -19.18 12.36 -0.75
C LYS A 152 -18.48 13.71 -0.89
N THR A 153 -17.62 13.82 -1.88
CA THR A 153 -16.87 15.05 -2.21
C THR A 153 -16.75 15.18 -3.72
N PRO A 154 -16.83 16.39 -4.29
CA PRO A 154 -16.61 16.59 -5.72
C PRO A 154 -15.17 16.32 -6.17
N LYS A 155 -14.24 16.15 -5.23
CA LYS A 155 -12.83 15.86 -5.51
C LYS A 155 -12.56 14.39 -5.83
N ILE A 156 -13.47 13.50 -5.50
CA ILE A 156 -13.41 12.06 -5.82
C ILE A 156 -14.56 11.73 -6.76
N THR A 157 -14.20 11.31 -7.97
CA THR A 157 -15.15 11.02 -9.05
C THR A 157 -15.13 9.55 -9.45
N ASP A 158 -16.11 9.16 -10.27
CA ASP A 158 -16.21 7.81 -10.86
C ASP A 158 -16.16 6.70 -9.79
N GLU A 159 -16.86 6.93 -8.66
CA GLU A 159 -16.87 6.03 -7.53
C GLU A 159 -17.53 4.69 -7.89
N PRO A 160 -16.79 3.56 -7.76
CA PRO A 160 -17.37 2.23 -7.87
C PRO A 160 -18.28 1.91 -6.67
N LEU A 161 -18.97 0.79 -6.71
CA LEU A 161 -19.62 0.27 -5.50
C LEU A 161 -18.54 -0.30 -4.57
N ILE A 162 -18.47 0.18 -3.32
CA ILE A 162 -17.41 -0.18 -2.37
C ILE A 162 -18.00 -0.96 -1.20
N TRP A 163 -17.63 -2.22 -1.09
CA TRP A 163 -18.15 -3.12 -0.06
C TRP A 163 -17.02 -3.77 0.74
N ARG A 164 -17.35 -4.13 1.98
CA ARG A 164 -16.48 -4.86 2.89
C ARG A 164 -17.19 -6.11 3.37
N TYR A 165 -16.45 -7.23 3.37
CA TYR A 165 -16.90 -8.53 3.85
C TYR A 165 -15.89 -9.04 4.88
N PHE A 166 -16.39 -9.54 6.03
CA PHE A 166 -15.56 -10.29 6.96
C PHE A 166 -15.90 -11.76 6.79
N VAL A 167 -14.89 -12.54 6.36
CA VAL A 167 -15.11 -13.90 5.87
C VAL A 167 -14.12 -14.89 6.44
N ASN A 168 -14.54 -16.17 6.49
CA ASN A 168 -13.66 -17.31 6.75
C ASN A 168 -13.84 -18.34 5.64
N PRO A 169 -12.79 -19.00 5.14
CA PRO A 169 -12.96 -20.11 4.22
C PRO A 169 -13.82 -21.23 4.80
N LEU A 170 -14.72 -21.79 4.01
CA LEU A 170 -15.54 -22.93 4.42
C LEU A 170 -14.67 -24.14 4.72
N PRO A 171 -14.83 -24.83 5.88
CA PRO A 171 -14.04 -25.99 6.25
C PRO A 171 -14.10 -27.13 5.22
N THR A 172 -15.25 -27.33 4.56
CA THR A 172 -15.43 -28.30 3.49
C THR A 172 -14.52 -28.01 2.30
N LYS A 173 -14.45 -26.73 1.90
CA LYS A 173 -13.60 -26.28 0.79
C LYS A 173 -12.11 -26.39 1.09
N LEU A 174 -11.70 -26.12 2.33
CA LEU A 174 -10.32 -26.34 2.77
C LEU A 174 -9.95 -27.82 2.71
N LYS A 175 -10.83 -28.70 3.19
CA LYS A 175 -10.62 -30.14 3.15
C LYS A 175 -10.52 -30.65 1.71
N ASP A 176 -11.42 -30.24 0.84
CA ASP A 176 -11.48 -30.70 -0.55
C ASP A 176 -10.25 -30.20 -1.36
N SER A 177 -9.79 -28.98 -1.09
CA SER A 177 -8.64 -28.40 -1.77
C SER A 177 -7.28 -28.87 -1.27
N GLN A 178 -7.21 -29.43 -0.05
CA GLN A 178 -5.97 -29.79 0.66
C GLN A 178 -4.99 -28.62 0.83
N LEU A 179 -5.51 -27.38 0.81
CA LEU A 179 -4.72 -26.16 0.98
C LEU A 179 -4.86 -25.64 2.42
N ASP A 180 -3.82 -24.94 2.88
CA ASP A 180 -3.96 -24.13 4.08
C ASP A 180 -4.90 -22.95 3.84
N GLU A 181 -5.44 -22.40 4.91
CA GLU A 181 -6.43 -21.31 4.90
C GLU A 181 -5.93 -20.08 4.12
N ARG A 182 -4.66 -19.73 4.28
CA ARG A 182 -4.09 -18.53 3.64
C ARG A 182 -3.90 -18.73 2.14
N GLU A 183 -3.40 -19.91 1.75
CA GLU A 183 -3.23 -20.25 0.33
C GLU A 183 -4.57 -20.33 -0.38
N TYR A 184 -5.57 -20.95 0.27
CA TYR A 184 -6.92 -21.04 -0.27
C TYR A 184 -7.53 -19.66 -0.49
N THR A 185 -7.43 -18.79 0.52
CA THR A 185 -7.94 -17.40 0.46
C THR A 185 -7.26 -16.60 -0.65
N ALA A 186 -5.92 -16.67 -0.74
CA ALA A 186 -5.17 -15.98 -1.79
C ALA A 186 -5.60 -16.43 -3.20
N ARG A 187 -5.81 -17.73 -3.39
CA ARG A 187 -6.31 -18.27 -4.69
C ARG A 187 -7.73 -17.81 -5.00
N CYS A 188 -8.60 -17.73 -4.00
CA CYS A 188 -9.95 -17.19 -4.19
C CYS A 188 -9.91 -15.70 -4.58
N VAL A 189 -9.10 -14.90 -3.91
CA VAL A 189 -8.88 -13.48 -4.28
C VAL A 189 -8.39 -13.37 -5.73
N MET A 190 -7.39 -14.16 -6.13
CA MET A 190 -6.92 -14.18 -7.52
C MET A 190 -8.03 -14.57 -8.51
N ARG A 191 -8.88 -15.54 -8.17
CA ARG A 191 -10.01 -15.94 -9.03
C ARG A 191 -11.04 -14.83 -9.17
N ILE A 192 -11.40 -14.14 -8.08
CA ILE A 192 -12.30 -12.99 -8.15
C ILE A 192 -11.72 -11.95 -9.09
N ASN A 193 -10.49 -11.51 -8.85
CA ASN A 193 -9.84 -10.42 -9.59
C ASN A 193 -9.59 -10.73 -11.06
N THR A 194 -9.63 -12.00 -11.48
CA THR A 194 -9.28 -12.40 -12.85
C THR A 194 -10.42 -13.03 -13.63
N ARG A 195 -11.50 -13.46 -12.97
CA ARG A 195 -12.59 -14.22 -13.63
C ARG A 195 -13.97 -13.62 -13.44
N ILE A 196 -14.12 -12.67 -12.50
CA ILE A 196 -15.38 -11.98 -12.29
C ILE A 196 -15.21 -10.55 -12.80
N GLU A 197 -15.70 -10.32 -14.02
CA GLU A 197 -15.63 -9.00 -14.64
C GLU A 197 -16.31 -7.95 -13.76
N GLY A 198 -15.66 -6.79 -13.62
CA GLY A 198 -16.17 -5.69 -12.81
C GLY A 198 -16.04 -5.87 -11.29
N ALA A 199 -15.43 -6.96 -10.80
CA ALA A 199 -15.16 -7.16 -9.38
C ALA A 199 -13.66 -7.19 -9.08
N TYR A 200 -13.23 -6.41 -8.07
CA TYR A 200 -11.83 -6.34 -7.67
C TYR A 200 -11.65 -6.28 -6.16
N VAL A 201 -11.10 -7.34 -5.57
CA VAL A 201 -10.70 -7.39 -4.16
C VAL A 201 -9.37 -6.67 -4.02
N PHE A 202 -9.37 -5.49 -3.40
CA PHE A 202 -8.16 -4.67 -3.23
C PHE A 202 -7.57 -4.70 -1.82
N SER A 203 -8.24 -5.39 -0.88
CA SER A 203 -7.77 -5.70 0.47
C SER A 203 -8.32 -7.04 0.90
N SER A 204 -7.52 -7.89 1.54
CA SER A 204 -7.92 -9.25 1.89
C SER A 204 -7.22 -9.79 3.15
N GLY A 205 -6.60 -8.95 3.95
CA GLY A 205 -5.89 -9.35 5.18
C GLY A 205 -6.77 -9.43 6.41
N LYS A 206 -6.23 -10.00 7.50
CA LYS A 206 -6.88 -10.03 8.81
C LYS A 206 -6.54 -8.77 9.62
N ASN A 207 -7.56 -8.16 10.22
CA ASN A 207 -7.43 -6.94 11.03
C ASN A 207 -6.68 -5.80 10.32
N MET A 208 -6.85 -5.70 9.03
CA MET A 208 -6.29 -4.63 8.21
C MET A 208 -7.25 -4.24 7.09
N GLY A 209 -7.02 -3.09 6.48
CA GLY A 209 -7.76 -2.64 5.32
C GLY A 209 -6.98 -1.65 4.49
N VAL A 210 -7.16 -1.72 3.18
CA VAL A 210 -6.68 -0.74 2.21
C VAL A 210 -7.83 0.19 1.85
N PHE A 211 -7.54 1.47 1.68
CA PHE A 211 -8.46 2.52 1.24
C PHE A 211 -7.79 3.29 0.13
N LYS A 212 -8.34 3.29 -1.07
CA LYS A 212 -7.71 3.93 -2.22
C LYS A 212 -8.74 4.44 -3.22
N ALA A 213 -8.38 5.50 -3.94
CA ALA A 213 -9.20 6.13 -4.95
C ALA A 213 -8.35 6.96 -5.93
N VAL A 214 -8.97 7.46 -6.99
CA VAL A 214 -8.41 8.55 -7.80
C VAL A 214 -8.66 9.85 -7.04
N GLY A 215 -7.57 10.55 -6.70
CA GLY A 215 -7.57 11.79 -5.92
C GLY A 215 -6.25 12.00 -5.20
N TYR A 216 -6.08 13.17 -4.60
CA TYR A 216 -4.98 13.41 -3.67
C TYR A 216 -5.15 12.57 -2.39
N PRO A 217 -4.05 12.13 -1.74
CA PRO A 217 -4.16 11.27 -0.56
C PRO A 217 -5.06 11.85 0.53
N GLU A 218 -4.93 13.14 0.84
CA GLU A 218 -5.75 13.79 1.87
C GLU A 218 -7.24 13.79 1.54
N ASP A 219 -7.59 13.97 0.26
CA ASP A 219 -8.99 13.91 -0.19
C ASP A 219 -9.53 12.47 -0.13
N VAL A 220 -8.70 11.48 -0.43
CA VAL A 220 -9.03 10.06 -0.27
C VAL A 220 -9.22 9.69 1.19
N GLY A 221 -8.37 10.23 2.08
CA GLY A 221 -8.50 10.03 3.52
C GLY A 221 -9.80 10.59 4.08
N ASP A 222 -10.19 11.80 3.65
CA ASP A 222 -11.46 12.43 4.01
C ASP A 222 -12.66 11.66 3.44
N PHE A 223 -12.57 11.25 2.17
CA PHE A 223 -13.61 10.45 1.52
C PHE A 223 -13.94 9.17 2.29
N TYR A 224 -12.93 8.42 2.73
CA TYR A 224 -13.11 7.18 3.49
C TYR A 224 -13.30 7.40 5.00
N ARG A 225 -13.36 8.66 5.46
CA ARG A 225 -13.55 9.00 6.88
C ARG A 225 -12.50 8.32 7.77
N LEU A 226 -11.23 8.34 7.33
CA LEU A 226 -10.17 7.59 8.00
C LEU A 226 -9.89 8.07 9.43
N GLU A 227 -10.31 9.28 9.79
CA GLU A 227 -10.25 9.79 11.15
C GLU A 227 -11.06 8.94 12.14
N GLU A 228 -12.05 8.18 11.66
CA GLU A 228 -12.88 7.29 12.50
C GLU A 228 -12.22 5.92 12.73
N TYR A 229 -11.20 5.58 11.97
CA TYR A 229 -10.44 4.35 12.14
C TYR A 229 -9.23 4.58 13.04
N SER A 230 -8.89 3.57 13.83
CA SER A 230 -7.68 3.57 14.65
C SER A 230 -6.87 2.31 14.39
N GLY A 231 -5.57 2.46 14.18
CA GLY A 231 -4.65 1.35 13.90
C GLY A 231 -3.27 1.58 14.53
N TYR A 232 -2.51 0.51 14.71
CA TYR A 232 -1.14 0.60 15.25
C TYR A 232 -0.09 0.86 14.17
N CYS A 233 -0.44 0.61 12.90
CA CYS A 233 0.43 0.91 11.76
C CYS A 233 -0.41 1.45 10.61
N TRP A 234 0.09 2.51 9.99
CA TRP A 234 -0.49 3.14 8.81
C TRP A 234 0.57 3.35 7.74
N THR A 235 0.21 3.11 6.49
CA THR A 235 0.97 3.56 5.33
C THR A 235 0.09 4.40 4.42
N ALA A 236 0.68 5.36 3.73
CA ALA A 236 0.00 6.22 2.77
C ALA A 236 0.82 6.40 1.50
N HIS A 237 0.13 6.62 0.41
CA HIS A 237 0.74 6.85 -0.89
C HIS A 237 -0.03 7.90 -1.68
N GLY A 238 0.69 8.87 -2.26
CA GLY A 238 0.19 9.78 -3.28
C GLY A 238 0.87 9.44 -4.61
N ARG A 239 0.07 9.04 -5.59
CA ARG A 239 0.57 8.57 -6.88
C ARG A 239 0.96 9.75 -7.79
N TYR A 240 2.02 9.56 -8.55
CA TYR A 240 2.40 10.37 -9.69
C TYR A 240 2.71 9.42 -10.87
N PRO A 241 1.69 8.89 -11.55
CA PRO A 241 1.91 7.94 -12.64
C PRO A 241 2.56 8.64 -13.82
N THR A 242 3.57 7.99 -14.41
CA THR A 242 4.27 8.46 -15.61
C THR A 242 3.76 7.76 -16.87
N ASN A 243 3.38 6.49 -16.76
CA ASN A 243 3.09 5.62 -17.91
C ASN A 243 1.70 4.97 -17.88
N THR A 244 0.90 5.19 -16.84
CA THR A 244 -0.41 4.55 -16.68
C THR A 244 -1.49 5.58 -16.32
N PRO A 245 -2.73 5.42 -16.81
CA PRO A 245 -3.82 6.31 -16.45
C PRO A 245 -4.15 6.26 -14.96
N GLY A 246 -4.75 7.33 -14.44
CA GLY A 246 -5.33 7.32 -13.10
C GLY A 246 -6.63 6.51 -13.10
N TRP A 247 -6.73 5.48 -12.25
CA TRP A 247 -7.94 4.71 -12.03
C TRP A 247 -7.92 4.05 -10.64
N TRP A 248 -9.09 3.70 -10.14
CA TRP A 248 -9.25 3.26 -8.75
C TRP A 248 -8.41 2.03 -8.40
N GLY A 249 -8.43 1.01 -9.23
CA GLY A 249 -7.64 -0.21 -9.01
C GLY A 249 -6.15 0.03 -9.01
N GLY A 250 -5.66 0.95 -9.86
CA GLY A 250 -4.25 1.31 -10.00
C GLY A 250 -3.71 2.22 -8.91
N ALA A 251 -4.56 2.80 -8.04
CA ALA A 251 -4.10 3.56 -6.89
C ALA A 251 -3.41 2.63 -5.87
N HIS A 252 -2.45 3.19 -5.12
CA HIS A 252 -1.73 2.47 -4.07
C HIS A 252 -2.38 2.70 -2.70
N PRO A 253 -2.13 1.86 -1.69
CA PRO A 253 -1.30 0.64 -1.67
C PRO A 253 -1.89 -0.53 -2.45
N PHE A 254 -1.01 -1.46 -2.86
CA PHE A 254 -1.42 -2.79 -3.28
C PHE A 254 -1.32 -3.75 -2.11
N ALA A 255 -2.23 -4.72 -2.03
CA ALA A 255 -2.23 -5.70 -0.94
C ALA A 255 -2.55 -7.11 -1.41
N MET A 256 -1.96 -8.08 -0.73
CA MET A 256 -2.31 -9.50 -0.80
C MET A 256 -2.27 -10.07 0.62
N LEU A 257 -3.42 -10.56 1.09
CA LEU A 257 -3.60 -10.96 2.49
C LEU A 257 -3.08 -9.87 3.45
N ASP A 258 -2.20 -10.23 4.38
CA ASP A 258 -1.68 -9.33 5.42
C ASP A 258 -0.53 -8.41 4.95
N TYR A 259 -0.15 -8.46 3.67
CA TYR A 259 0.90 -7.61 3.13
C TYR A 259 0.31 -6.43 2.36
N SER A 260 0.86 -5.24 2.57
CA SER A 260 0.61 -4.09 1.72
C SER A 260 1.92 -3.44 1.30
N VAL A 261 1.96 -2.96 0.07
CA VAL A 261 3.15 -2.34 -0.52
C VAL A 261 2.80 -0.95 -1.00
N VAL A 262 3.62 0.02 -0.61
CA VAL A 262 3.70 1.36 -1.17
C VAL A 262 5.07 1.53 -1.82
N HIS A 263 5.11 2.08 -3.01
CA HIS A 263 6.31 2.14 -3.81
C HIS A 263 6.46 3.51 -4.48
N ASN A 264 7.65 4.09 -4.35
CA ASN A 264 8.06 5.27 -5.08
C ASN A 264 9.34 4.93 -5.84
N GLY A 265 9.21 4.52 -7.08
CA GLY A 265 10.29 4.08 -7.96
C GLY A 265 9.75 3.44 -9.23
N GLU A 266 10.63 2.84 -10.00
CA GLU A 266 10.33 2.09 -11.22
C GLU A 266 11.07 0.76 -11.18
N VAL A 267 10.40 -0.30 -11.63
CA VAL A 267 11.00 -1.63 -11.78
C VAL A 267 11.49 -1.79 -13.20
N SER A 268 12.80 -1.90 -13.38
CA SER A 268 13.45 -1.91 -14.69
C SER A 268 13.06 -3.10 -15.59
N SER A 269 12.63 -4.21 -15.01
CA SER A 269 12.31 -5.46 -15.72
C SER A 269 10.87 -5.90 -15.48
N TYR A 270 9.91 -4.99 -15.61
CA TYR A 270 8.49 -5.24 -15.32
C TYR A 270 7.99 -6.55 -15.95
N ASP A 271 8.12 -6.72 -17.26
CA ASP A 271 7.59 -7.90 -17.97
C ASP A 271 8.24 -9.21 -17.54
N ALA A 272 9.55 -9.20 -17.27
CA ALA A 272 10.25 -10.40 -16.81
C ALA A 272 9.76 -10.82 -15.42
N ASN A 273 9.63 -9.87 -14.49
CA ASN A 273 9.15 -10.13 -13.14
C ASN A 273 7.67 -10.52 -13.13
N ARG A 274 6.84 -9.89 -13.97
CA ARG A 274 5.44 -10.26 -14.16
C ARG A 274 5.31 -11.71 -14.63
N ARG A 275 5.99 -12.09 -15.72
CA ARG A 275 5.96 -13.48 -16.23
C ARG A 275 6.47 -14.48 -15.22
N TYR A 276 7.50 -14.12 -14.47
CA TYR A 276 8.01 -14.98 -13.41
C TYR A 276 6.94 -15.28 -12.35
N ILE A 277 6.28 -14.25 -11.80
CA ILE A 277 5.29 -14.47 -10.74
C ILE A 277 4.00 -15.13 -11.27
N GLU A 278 3.65 -14.89 -12.52
CA GLU A 278 2.50 -15.55 -13.19
C GLU A 278 2.69 -17.08 -13.30
N MET A 279 3.93 -17.58 -13.40
CA MET A 279 4.23 -19.02 -13.40
C MET A 279 3.79 -19.71 -12.11
N PHE A 280 3.65 -18.97 -11.01
CA PHE A 280 3.23 -19.48 -9.71
C PHE A 280 1.73 -19.25 -9.41
N GLY A 281 0.95 -18.89 -10.44
CA GLY A 281 -0.50 -18.77 -10.37
C GLY A 281 -1.03 -17.41 -9.91
N TYR A 282 -0.17 -16.39 -9.83
CA TYR A 282 -0.62 -15.01 -9.75
C TYR A 282 -0.94 -14.49 -11.16
N GLN A 283 -1.78 -13.46 -11.24
CA GLN A 283 -2.08 -12.79 -12.51
C GLN A 283 -2.06 -11.28 -12.25
N CYS A 284 -1.21 -10.58 -13.00
CA CYS A 284 -1.06 -9.15 -12.87
C CYS A 284 -1.97 -8.46 -13.90
N THR A 285 -3.05 -7.84 -13.43
CA THR A 285 -4.09 -7.25 -14.28
C THR A 285 -4.08 -5.73 -14.28
N LEU A 286 -3.31 -5.11 -13.38
CA LEU A 286 -3.38 -3.67 -13.12
C LEU A 286 -2.27 -2.87 -13.81
N LEU A 287 -1.39 -3.54 -14.56
CA LEU A 287 -0.32 -2.95 -15.36
C LEU A 287 0.61 -2.01 -14.56
N THR A 288 0.88 -2.36 -13.30
CA THR A 288 1.78 -1.61 -12.41
C THR A 288 2.81 -2.54 -11.79
N ASP A 289 4.02 -2.04 -11.69
CA ASP A 289 5.15 -2.75 -11.09
C ASP A 289 4.93 -3.04 -9.60
N THR A 290 4.20 -2.18 -8.90
CA THR A 290 3.88 -2.38 -7.47
C THR A 290 2.96 -3.57 -7.24
N GLU A 291 2.06 -3.88 -8.18
CA GLU A 291 1.27 -5.12 -8.15
C GLU A 291 2.20 -6.34 -8.17
N VAL A 292 3.15 -6.35 -9.11
CA VAL A 292 4.15 -7.43 -9.25
C VAL A 292 4.97 -7.58 -7.97
N ILE A 293 5.47 -6.48 -7.40
CA ILE A 293 6.22 -6.49 -6.13
C ILE A 293 5.35 -7.08 -5.01
N THR A 294 4.07 -6.71 -4.93
CA THR A 294 3.17 -7.21 -3.88
C THR A 294 3.01 -8.74 -3.96
N TYR A 295 2.85 -9.27 -5.16
CA TYR A 295 2.75 -10.72 -5.36
C TYR A 295 4.08 -11.43 -5.15
N LEU A 296 5.22 -10.81 -5.49
CA LEU A 296 6.55 -11.34 -5.17
C LEU A 296 6.76 -11.42 -3.66
N VAL A 297 6.36 -10.41 -2.89
CA VAL A 297 6.43 -10.44 -1.42
C VAL A 297 5.59 -11.58 -0.86
N ASP A 298 4.35 -11.73 -1.30
CA ASP A 298 3.49 -12.83 -0.86
C ASP A 298 4.09 -14.20 -1.21
N TYR A 299 4.56 -14.36 -2.44
CA TYR A 299 5.18 -15.60 -2.90
C TYR A 299 6.43 -15.95 -2.10
N LEU A 300 7.38 -15.04 -2.01
CA LEU A 300 8.67 -15.29 -1.37
C LEU A 300 8.53 -15.47 0.15
N HIS A 301 7.77 -14.61 0.82
CA HIS A 301 7.66 -14.70 2.27
C HIS A 301 6.65 -15.76 2.72
N ARG A 302 5.43 -15.76 2.15
CA ARG A 302 4.38 -16.68 2.60
C ARG A 302 4.58 -18.09 2.08
N ARG A 303 4.83 -18.29 0.75
CA ARG A 303 4.96 -19.63 0.16
C ARG A 303 6.36 -20.21 0.30
N GLN A 304 7.41 -19.41 0.02
CA GLN A 304 8.80 -19.87 0.09
C GLN A 304 9.40 -19.78 1.50
N LYS A 305 8.69 -19.15 2.46
CA LYS A 305 9.09 -19.03 3.87
C LYS A 305 10.39 -18.22 4.09
N LEU A 306 10.80 -17.40 3.13
CA LEU A 306 11.94 -16.52 3.30
C LEU A 306 11.63 -15.46 4.36
N THR A 307 12.64 -15.02 5.09
CA THR A 307 12.52 -13.86 6.00
C THR A 307 12.29 -12.58 5.18
N LEU A 308 11.76 -11.53 5.79
CA LEU A 308 11.57 -10.25 5.09
C LEU A 308 12.89 -9.63 4.61
N GLU A 309 13.99 -9.88 5.30
CA GLU A 309 15.33 -9.45 4.87
C GLU A 309 15.77 -10.19 3.61
N GLU A 310 15.61 -11.52 3.56
CA GLU A 310 15.88 -12.31 2.36
C GLU A 310 14.97 -11.89 1.20
N VAL A 311 13.68 -11.65 1.45
CA VAL A 311 12.74 -11.14 0.45
C VAL A 311 13.22 -9.80 -0.11
N ALA A 312 13.65 -8.88 0.75
CA ALA A 312 14.17 -7.57 0.32
C ALA A 312 15.41 -7.73 -0.56
N ASN A 313 16.33 -8.62 -0.18
CA ASN A 313 17.55 -8.90 -0.96
C ASN A 313 17.23 -9.53 -2.32
N VAL A 314 16.31 -10.52 -2.36
CA VAL A 314 15.90 -11.17 -3.61
C VAL A 314 15.23 -10.16 -4.55
N ILE A 315 14.30 -9.34 -4.04
CA ILE A 315 13.62 -8.32 -4.85
C ILE A 315 14.63 -7.30 -5.37
N ALA A 316 15.58 -6.83 -4.55
CA ALA A 316 16.61 -5.92 -4.99
C ALA A 316 17.45 -6.53 -6.13
N CYS A 317 17.82 -7.82 -6.05
CA CYS A 317 18.55 -8.51 -7.12
C CYS A 317 17.73 -8.70 -8.39
N LEU A 318 16.47 -9.10 -8.26
CA LEU A 318 15.56 -9.29 -9.42
C LEU A 318 15.31 -7.98 -10.17
N LEU A 319 15.35 -6.86 -9.48
CA LEU A 319 15.21 -5.52 -10.07
C LEU A 319 16.47 -5.01 -10.76
N TYR A 320 17.64 -5.61 -10.47
CA TYR A 320 18.93 -5.20 -11.02
C TYR A 320 19.43 -6.08 -12.19
N THR A 321 18.87 -7.25 -12.40
CA THR A 321 19.31 -8.19 -13.44
C THR A 321 18.56 -7.97 -14.76
N SER A 322 18.76 -6.82 -15.35
CA SER A 322 18.34 -6.55 -16.74
C SER A 322 19.49 -6.00 -17.56
#